data_13f9e0ce85a4653fee7dd57b8718c39e
#
_entry.id   13f9e0ce85a4653fee7dd57b8718c39e
#
_cell.length_a   1.000
_cell.length_b   1.000
_cell.length_c   1.000
_cell.angle_alpha   90.00
_cell.angle_beta   90.00
_cell.angle_gamma   90.00
#
_symmetry.space_group_name_H-M   'P 1'
#
loop_
_entity.id
_entity.type
_entity.pdbx_description
1 polymer ?
#
loop_
_entity_poly.entity_id
_entity_poly.type
_entity_poly.pdbx_seq_one_letter_code
_entity_poly.pdbx_strand_id
1 'polypeptide(L)'
;IRDQITKTLIWAPIGSIYKSVTWDKAGAMKANEPWSGYYEVWPTIWATAHTTQFATPENWQYLDEACGLFDASTYKGSIVTLKDKNSANWSMIICTEDSETLEVNIKKGLANEKVYVWKSDSENQFVELASIIPKKKSFTIQLDPKSIYSLTTTTGQQKGAYEIPESKAFPFPYKEDYENRKVGDLPKYHSDQKGSFEIALKEDGTHCLKQIAPEAGYDWMRIYRRPNIKPHTLIGDVNWRNFTCSADVFIEGGNVELGGRVKGSFLNGYRFMIAKNGSWKLIHNKKTLSKGIIDGFDGSIWHQLKIKFQDKNVEVFVDNKSVTKANHIVSSGYVSFASSYHHNLFDNLEIIAND
;
A
#
# COMPACT_ATOMS: atom_id res chain seq x y z
N ILE A 1 -7.53 -11.37 9.53
CA ILE A 1 -7.46 -11.81 8.12
C ILE A 1 -7.69 -13.29 8.02
N ARG A 2 -6.96 -14.11 8.78
CA ARG A 2 -7.15 -15.57 8.87
C ARG A 2 -8.64 -15.94 8.94
N ASP A 3 -9.33 -15.47 9.95
CA ASP A 3 -10.76 -15.75 10.16
C ASP A 3 -11.65 -15.17 9.07
N GLN A 4 -11.33 -13.99 8.57
CA GLN A 4 -12.15 -13.34 7.56
C GLN A 4 -12.12 -14.08 6.23
N ILE A 5 -10.95 -14.58 5.80
CA ILE A 5 -10.84 -15.34 4.56
C ILE A 5 -11.64 -16.63 4.66
N THR A 6 -11.38 -17.44 5.69
CA THR A 6 -11.99 -18.78 5.81
C THR A 6 -13.49 -18.69 6.10
N LYS A 7 -13.93 -17.80 6.99
CA LYS A 7 -15.35 -17.60 7.28
C LYS A 7 -16.14 -17.07 6.09
N THR A 8 -15.54 -16.26 5.24
CA THR A 8 -16.18 -15.82 4.00
C THR A 8 -16.37 -17.02 3.05
N LEU A 9 -15.37 -17.89 2.94
CA LEU A 9 -15.41 -19.03 2.03
C LEU A 9 -16.44 -20.10 2.41
N ILE A 10 -16.85 -20.24 3.67
CA ILE A 10 -17.91 -21.21 4.06
C ILE A 10 -19.26 -20.90 3.41
N TRP A 11 -19.48 -19.69 2.93
CA TRP A 11 -20.69 -19.29 2.20
C TRP A 11 -20.58 -19.52 0.68
N ALA A 12 -19.55 -20.26 0.23
CA ALA A 12 -19.30 -20.60 -1.16
C ALA A 12 -19.32 -19.42 -2.14
N PRO A 13 -18.62 -18.30 -1.86
CA PRO A 13 -18.55 -17.18 -2.80
C PRO A 13 -17.77 -17.59 -4.05
N ILE A 14 -18.08 -16.97 -5.18
CA ILE A 14 -17.37 -17.19 -6.45
C ILE A 14 -15.91 -16.74 -6.36
N GLY A 15 -15.63 -15.75 -5.52
CA GLY A 15 -14.29 -15.23 -5.27
C GLY A 15 -14.26 -14.27 -4.09
N SER A 16 -13.06 -13.95 -3.64
CA SER A 16 -12.80 -12.95 -2.63
C SER A 16 -11.80 -11.93 -3.18
N ILE A 17 -12.15 -10.64 -3.13
CA ILE A 17 -11.29 -9.54 -3.57
C ILE A 17 -10.58 -8.97 -2.35
N TYR A 18 -9.25 -9.12 -2.32
CA TYR A 18 -8.44 -8.52 -1.27
C TYR A 18 -8.15 -7.06 -1.60
N LYS A 19 -8.40 -6.17 -0.66
CA LYS A 19 -8.42 -4.72 -0.88
C LYS A 19 -7.06 -4.13 -1.23
N SER A 20 -5.96 -4.67 -0.71
CA SER A 20 -4.63 -4.08 -0.90
C SER A 20 -3.53 -5.11 -0.74
N VAL A 21 -2.58 -5.12 -1.66
CA VAL A 21 -1.36 -5.93 -1.56
C VAL A 21 -0.37 -5.27 -0.61
N THR A 22 -0.26 -3.94 -0.67
CA THR A 22 0.66 -3.14 0.16
C THR A 22 -0.14 -2.19 1.04
N TRP A 23 -0.28 -2.54 2.32
CA TRP A 23 -0.86 -1.66 3.32
C TRP A 23 -0.27 -2.01 4.69
N ASP A 24 -0.03 -0.98 5.53
CA ASP A 24 0.51 -1.21 6.86
C ASP A 24 -0.37 -2.19 7.65
N LYS A 25 0.24 -3.26 8.16
CA LYS A 25 -0.34 -4.34 8.99
C LYS A 25 -1.52 -5.13 8.40
N ALA A 26 -2.14 -4.67 7.35
CA ALA A 26 -3.29 -5.32 6.71
C ALA A 26 -3.02 -5.78 5.27
N GLY A 27 -1.88 -5.41 4.70
CA GLY A 27 -1.43 -5.84 3.38
C GLY A 27 -0.75 -7.20 3.40
N ALA A 28 -0.42 -7.72 2.24
CA ALA A 28 0.38 -8.92 2.06
C ALA A 28 1.87 -8.66 2.22
N MET A 29 2.30 -7.42 1.95
CA MET A 29 3.68 -6.98 2.06
C MET A 29 3.75 -5.48 2.38
N LYS A 30 4.90 -5.05 2.84
CA LYS A 30 5.26 -3.64 3.04
C LYS A 30 6.47 -3.31 2.18
N ALA A 31 6.39 -2.31 1.34
CA ALA A 31 7.44 -1.86 0.43
C ALA A 31 7.56 -0.33 0.50
N ASN A 32 8.26 0.16 1.51
CA ASN A 32 8.39 1.60 1.78
C ASN A 32 9.64 2.23 1.17
N GLU A 33 10.52 1.40 0.60
CA GLU A 33 11.83 1.81 0.07
C GLU A 33 11.94 1.47 -1.42
N PRO A 34 11.18 2.15 -2.30
CA PRO A 34 11.24 1.85 -3.73
C PRO A 34 12.62 2.09 -4.35
N TRP A 35 13.49 2.86 -3.71
CA TRP A 35 14.88 3.10 -4.14
C TRP A 35 15.83 1.93 -3.89
N SER A 36 15.57 1.08 -2.88
CA SER A 36 16.37 -0.11 -2.59
C SER A 36 15.74 -1.39 -3.14
N GLY A 37 14.44 -1.39 -3.37
CA GLY A 37 13.66 -2.58 -3.66
C GLY A 37 13.37 -3.44 -2.42
N TYR A 38 13.77 -2.99 -1.22
CA TYR A 38 13.48 -3.68 0.03
C TYR A 38 11.99 -3.80 0.30
N TYR A 39 11.56 -4.96 0.76
CA TYR A 39 10.20 -5.20 1.20
C TYR A 39 10.15 -6.19 2.37
N GLU A 40 9.08 -6.10 3.15
CA GLU A 40 8.75 -7.06 4.21
C GLU A 40 7.53 -7.86 3.78
N VAL A 41 7.59 -9.18 3.95
CA VAL A 41 6.44 -10.07 3.68
C VAL A 41 5.65 -10.24 4.99
N TRP A 42 4.35 -9.96 4.92
CA TRP A 42 3.47 -10.07 6.06
C TRP A 42 2.78 -11.45 6.13
N PRO A 43 2.42 -11.93 7.34
CA PRO A 43 1.72 -13.21 7.51
C PRO A 43 0.46 -13.37 6.64
N THR A 44 -0.15 -12.29 6.24
CA THR A 44 -1.33 -12.27 5.36
C THR A 44 -1.13 -12.99 4.04
N ILE A 45 0.06 -12.89 3.43
CA ILE A 45 0.33 -13.58 2.16
C ILE A 45 0.27 -15.10 2.34
N TRP A 46 0.79 -15.57 3.48
CA TRP A 46 0.79 -16.99 3.81
C TRP A 46 -0.60 -17.50 4.18
N ALA A 47 -1.38 -16.71 4.92
CA ALA A 47 -2.78 -17.01 5.15
C ALA A 47 -3.58 -17.12 3.84
N THR A 48 -3.27 -16.28 2.85
CA THR A 48 -3.88 -16.34 1.51
C THR A 48 -3.39 -17.57 0.75
N ALA A 49 -2.12 -17.94 0.87
CA ALA A 49 -1.54 -19.13 0.22
C ALA A 49 -2.24 -20.42 0.62
N HIS A 50 -2.76 -20.52 1.86
CA HIS A 50 -3.59 -21.63 2.33
C HIS A 50 -4.89 -21.84 1.52
N THR A 51 -5.25 -20.89 0.68
CA THR A 51 -6.39 -21.02 -0.22
C THR A 51 -5.91 -21.10 -1.67
N THR A 52 -5.09 -20.13 -2.09
CA THR A 52 -4.74 -19.96 -3.50
C THR A 52 -3.84 -21.07 -4.07
N GLN A 53 -3.08 -21.77 -3.23
CA GLN A 53 -2.24 -22.88 -3.66
C GLN A 53 -2.94 -24.26 -3.53
N PHE A 54 -4.14 -24.31 -2.98
CA PHE A 54 -4.83 -25.56 -2.69
C PHE A 54 -6.10 -25.78 -3.50
N ALA A 55 -6.58 -24.73 -4.16
CA ALA A 55 -7.72 -24.81 -5.07
C ALA A 55 -7.63 -23.72 -6.12
N THR A 56 -7.91 -24.05 -7.37
CA THR A 56 -8.00 -23.07 -8.46
C THR A 56 -9.48 -22.79 -8.80
N PRO A 57 -9.88 -21.52 -9.04
CA PRO A 57 -11.29 -21.16 -9.18
C PRO A 57 -12.06 -21.94 -10.25
N GLU A 58 -11.43 -22.28 -11.36
CA GLU A 58 -12.13 -22.90 -12.51
C GLU A 58 -12.43 -24.38 -12.31
N ASN A 59 -11.55 -25.11 -11.62
CA ASN A 59 -11.57 -26.55 -11.57
C ASN A 59 -12.07 -27.13 -10.25
N TRP A 60 -12.30 -26.33 -9.25
CA TRP A 60 -12.67 -26.77 -7.92
C TRP A 60 -14.10 -26.39 -7.57
N GLN A 61 -14.74 -27.21 -6.75
CA GLN A 61 -16.09 -26.98 -6.24
C GLN A 61 -16.13 -27.27 -4.74
N TYR A 62 -17.01 -26.58 -4.04
CA TYR A 62 -17.24 -26.82 -2.62
C TYR A 62 -17.87 -28.17 -2.37
N LEU A 63 -17.45 -28.81 -1.27
CA LEU A 63 -18.15 -29.92 -0.65
C LEU A 63 -18.92 -29.38 0.55
N ASP A 64 -20.12 -28.86 0.34
CA ASP A 64 -20.92 -28.14 1.33
C ASP A 64 -21.10 -28.91 2.63
N GLU A 65 -21.27 -30.24 2.56
CA GLU A 65 -21.39 -31.15 3.71
C GLU A 65 -20.15 -31.15 4.62
N ALA A 66 -18.99 -30.71 4.12
CA ALA A 66 -17.72 -30.66 4.80
C ALA A 66 -17.21 -29.21 4.95
N CYS A 67 -18.13 -28.26 4.94
CA CYS A 67 -17.86 -26.84 5.21
C CYS A 67 -18.67 -26.39 6.42
N GLY A 68 -18.08 -25.54 7.28
CA GLY A 68 -18.80 -25.02 8.43
C GLY A 68 -17.89 -24.38 9.48
N LEU A 69 -18.48 -24.13 10.64
CA LEU A 69 -17.82 -23.60 11.82
C LEU A 69 -17.63 -24.71 12.84
N PHE A 70 -16.54 -24.72 13.59
CA PHE A 70 -16.38 -25.61 14.75
C PHE A 70 -17.40 -25.28 15.83
N ASP A 71 -17.64 -23.99 16.07
CA ASP A 71 -18.67 -23.53 16.98
C ASP A 71 -19.52 -22.43 16.32
N ALA A 72 -20.71 -22.81 15.90
CA ALA A 72 -21.64 -21.90 15.26
C ALA A 72 -22.20 -20.83 16.23
N SER A 73 -22.21 -21.07 17.53
CA SER A 73 -22.73 -20.14 18.53
C SER A 73 -21.81 -18.96 18.78
N THR A 74 -20.50 -19.17 18.68
CA THR A 74 -19.46 -18.17 18.91
C THR A 74 -18.79 -17.68 17.64
N TYR A 75 -19.15 -18.26 16.48
CA TYR A 75 -18.50 -18.03 15.19
C TYR A 75 -16.98 -18.29 15.25
N LYS A 76 -16.55 -19.26 16.04
CA LYS A 76 -15.14 -19.61 16.19
C LYS A 76 -14.75 -20.78 15.30
N GLY A 77 -13.57 -20.63 14.67
CA GLY A 77 -13.00 -21.62 13.78
C GLY A 77 -13.85 -21.89 12.53
N SER A 78 -13.26 -22.43 11.50
CA SER A 78 -13.97 -22.71 10.25
C SER A 78 -13.25 -23.79 9.44
N ILE A 79 -14.04 -24.57 8.70
CA ILE A 79 -13.57 -25.59 7.77
C ILE A 79 -14.20 -25.30 6.41
N VAL A 80 -13.37 -25.29 5.37
CA VAL A 80 -13.82 -25.22 3.97
C VAL A 80 -13.18 -26.37 3.22
N THR A 81 -13.99 -27.22 2.60
CA THR A 81 -13.52 -28.33 1.81
C THR A 81 -13.92 -28.16 0.36
N LEU A 82 -12.95 -28.37 -0.53
CA LEU A 82 -13.12 -28.28 -1.96
C LEU A 82 -12.66 -29.58 -2.63
N LYS A 83 -13.29 -29.90 -3.75
CA LYS A 83 -12.97 -31.04 -4.58
C LYS A 83 -12.65 -30.57 -5.99
N ASP A 84 -11.63 -31.17 -6.61
CA ASP A 84 -11.35 -31.00 -8.04
C ASP A 84 -12.46 -31.66 -8.86
N LYS A 85 -13.01 -30.96 -9.84
CA LYS A 85 -14.07 -31.44 -10.73
C LYS A 85 -13.59 -32.57 -11.66
N ASN A 86 -12.30 -32.57 -11.98
CA ASN A 86 -11.72 -33.46 -13.01
C ASN A 86 -10.96 -34.64 -12.41
N SER A 87 -10.84 -34.73 -11.10
CA SER A 87 -10.14 -35.81 -10.41
C SER A 87 -10.79 -36.17 -9.07
N ALA A 88 -10.19 -37.11 -8.36
CA ALA A 88 -10.59 -37.46 -7.00
C ALA A 88 -9.91 -36.57 -5.93
N ASN A 89 -9.10 -35.62 -6.34
CA ASN A 89 -8.37 -34.76 -5.41
C ASN A 89 -9.27 -33.79 -4.63
N TRP A 90 -8.88 -33.50 -3.42
CA TRP A 90 -9.56 -32.57 -2.53
C TRP A 90 -8.58 -31.76 -1.69
N SER A 91 -9.05 -30.62 -1.22
CA SER A 91 -8.33 -29.76 -0.29
C SER A 91 -9.28 -29.28 0.81
N MET A 92 -8.78 -29.17 2.03
CA MET A 92 -9.51 -28.69 3.18
C MET A 92 -8.72 -27.56 3.84
N ILE A 93 -9.31 -26.38 3.95
CA ILE A 93 -8.72 -25.22 4.61
C ILE A 93 -9.40 -25.06 5.97
N ILE A 94 -8.60 -25.03 7.04
CA ILE A 94 -9.09 -25.03 8.41
C ILE A 94 -8.49 -23.83 9.13
N CYS A 95 -9.34 -23.10 9.84
CA CYS A 95 -8.92 -22.02 10.72
C CYS A 95 -9.37 -22.34 12.14
N THR A 96 -8.46 -22.34 13.10
CA THR A 96 -8.73 -22.64 14.51
C THR A 96 -8.58 -21.42 15.40
N GLU A 97 -9.42 -21.28 16.41
CA GLU A 97 -9.23 -20.36 17.54
C GLU A 97 -8.71 -21.07 18.79
N ASP A 98 -9.27 -22.23 19.07
CA ASP A 98 -8.89 -23.09 20.19
C ASP A 98 -8.23 -24.37 19.65
N SER A 99 -7.64 -25.18 20.51
CA SER A 99 -7.15 -26.51 20.14
C SER A 99 -8.33 -27.42 19.80
N GLU A 100 -8.22 -28.10 18.67
CA GLU A 100 -9.29 -28.96 18.16
C GLU A 100 -8.76 -30.35 17.78
N THR A 101 -9.60 -31.35 17.89
CA THR A 101 -9.36 -32.67 17.34
C THR A 101 -10.33 -32.90 16.19
N LEU A 102 -9.80 -33.01 14.99
CA LEU A 102 -10.63 -33.22 13.79
C LEU A 102 -10.50 -34.66 13.32
N GLU A 103 -11.64 -35.36 13.26
CA GLU A 103 -11.75 -36.64 12.60
C GLU A 103 -12.27 -36.44 11.15
N VAL A 104 -11.51 -36.95 10.18
CA VAL A 104 -11.84 -36.84 8.76
C VAL A 104 -12.18 -38.21 8.21
N ASN A 105 -13.40 -38.32 7.67
CA ASN A 105 -13.90 -39.52 7.02
C ASN A 105 -14.02 -39.28 5.51
N ILE A 106 -13.16 -39.93 4.70
CA ILE A 106 -13.06 -39.75 3.26
C ILE A 106 -14.14 -40.52 2.54
N LYS A 107 -15.05 -39.83 1.88
CA LYS A 107 -16.16 -40.42 1.15
C LYS A 107 -15.71 -41.18 -0.12
N LYS A 108 -16.56 -42.07 -0.62
CA LYS A 108 -16.33 -42.76 -1.89
C LYS A 108 -16.18 -41.77 -3.03
N GLY A 109 -15.17 -41.93 -3.87
CA GLY A 109 -14.89 -41.07 -5.01
C GLY A 109 -13.89 -39.96 -4.70
N LEU A 110 -13.39 -39.83 -3.45
CA LEU A 110 -12.29 -38.94 -3.07
C LEU A 110 -10.99 -39.74 -2.91
N ALA A 111 -9.86 -39.10 -3.22
CA ALA A 111 -8.53 -39.67 -3.05
C ALA A 111 -8.24 -39.92 -1.56
N ASN A 112 -7.63 -41.08 -1.25
CA ASN A 112 -7.43 -41.53 0.13
C ASN A 112 -6.04 -42.17 0.37
N GLU A 113 -5.06 -41.83 -0.46
CA GLU A 113 -3.71 -42.40 -0.38
C GLU A 113 -2.83 -41.63 0.61
N LYS A 114 -2.53 -40.40 0.32
CA LYS A 114 -1.67 -39.55 1.09
C LYS A 114 -2.26 -38.15 1.20
N VAL A 115 -2.26 -37.57 2.40
CA VAL A 115 -2.73 -36.22 2.68
C VAL A 115 -1.55 -35.38 3.11
N TYR A 116 -1.25 -34.35 2.36
CA TYR A 116 -0.22 -33.36 2.69
C TYR A 116 -0.84 -32.32 3.64
N VAL A 117 -0.05 -31.91 4.63
CA VAL A 117 -0.51 -31.00 5.70
C VAL A 117 0.38 -29.76 5.70
N TRP A 118 -0.25 -28.62 5.57
CA TRP A 118 0.41 -27.32 5.66
C TRP A 118 -0.16 -26.51 6.80
N LYS A 119 0.71 -25.74 7.50
CA LYS A 119 0.32 -24.95 8.68
C LYS A 119 0.91 -23.56 8.63
N SER A 120 0.14 -22.60 9.15
CA SER A 120 0.65 -21.28 9.58
C SER A 120 0.10 -20.95 10.96
N ASP A 121 0.95 -20.35 11.80
CA ASP A 121 0.60 -19.78 13.10
C ASP A 121 1.35 -18.45 13.33
N SER A 122 1.48 -17.98 14.57
CA SER A 122 2.22 -16.75 14.88
C SER A 122 3.73 -16.84 14.63
N GLU A 123 4.30 -18.04 14.71
CA GLU A 123 5.75 -18.28 14.65
C GLU A 123 6.17 -18.86 13.29
N ASN A 124 5.35 -19.73 12.75
CA ASN A 124 5.65 -20.47 11.53
C ASN A 124 4.65 -20.11 10.43
N GLN A 125 5.16 -19.72 9.27
CA GLN A 125 4.33 -19.32 8.15
C GLN A 125 4.49 -20.30 6.98
N PHE A 126 3.38 -20.92 6.57
CA PHE A 126 3.27 -21.78 5.41
C PHE A 126 4.35 -22.88 5.40
N VAL A 127 4.32 -23.74 6.42
CA VAL A 127 5.25 -24.86 6.57
C VAL A 127 4.54 -26.19 6.30
N GLU A 128 5.20 -27.07 5.57
CA GLU A 128 4.74 -28.43 5.37
C GLU A 128 5.06 -29.28 6.61
N LEU A 129 4.05 -29.95 7.14
CA LEU A 129 4.15 -30.89 8.24
C LEU A 129 4.24 -32.32 7.70
N ALA A 130 4.43 -33.28 8.62
CA ALA A 130 4.36 -34.69 8.29
C ALA A 130 3.02 -35.04 7.62
N SER A 131 3.09 -35.70 6.48
CA SER A 131 1.89 -36.14 5.76
C SER A 131 1.17 -37.28 6.48
N ILE A 132 -0.12 -37.39 6.26
CA ILE A 132 -0.98 -38.41 6.86
C ILE A 132 -1.30 -39.47 5.83
N ILE A 133 -1.22 -40.76 6.22
CA ILE A 133 -1.73 -41.88 5.45
C ILE A 133 -3.05 -42.33 6.09
N PRO A 134 -4.20 -42.10 5.44
CA PRO A 134 -5.50 -42.52 5.97
C PRO A 134 -5.59 -44.01 6.14
N LYS A 135 -6.16 -44.49 7.25
CA LYS A 135 -6.45 -45.90 7.52
C LYS A 135 -7.95 -46.13 7.37
N LYS A 136 -8.35 -47.10 6.53
CA LYS A 136 -9.78 -47.39 6.26
C LYS A 136 -10.58 -46.14 5.84
N LYS A 137 -9.96 -45.23 5.07
CA LYS A 137 -10.53 -43.93 4.62
C LYS A 137 -10.81 -42.97 5.75
N SER A 138 -10.11 -43.06 6.88
CA SER A 138 -10.25 -42.14 7.99
C SER A 138 -8.88 -41.77 8.58
N PHE A 139 -8.80 -40.59 9.19
CA PHE A 139 -7.69 -40.14 10.01
C PHE A 139 -8.14 -39.10 11.02
N THR A 140 -7.33 -38.92 12.06
CA THR A 140 -7.53 -37.89 13.06
C THR A 140 -6.31 -36.97 13.05
N ILE A 141 -6.55 -35.69 13.16
CA ILE A 141 -5.49 -34.66 13.29
C ILE A 141 -5.76 -33.77 14.51
N GLN A 142 -4.72 -33.50 15.27
CA GLN A 142 -4.73 -32.49 16.32
C GLN A 142 -4.38 -31.14 15.71
N LEU A 143 -5.19 -30.15 15.98
CA LEU A 143 -5.04 -28.78 15.48
C LEU A 143 -4.69 -27.84 16.63
N ASP A 144 -3.63 -27.07 16.46
CA ASP A 144 -3.21 -26.08 17.42
C ASP A 144 -4.14 -24.85 17.42
N PRO A 145 -4.24 -24.11 18.51
CA PRO A 145 -5.06 -22.92 18.56
C PRO A 145 -4.46 -21.80 17.67
N LYS A 146 -5.31 -20.87 17.24
CA LYS A 146 -4.93 -19.67 16.47
C LYS A 146 -4.08 -19.97 15.23
N SER A 147 -4.39 -21.07 14.57
CA SER A 147 -3.66 -21.58 13.40
C SER A 147 -4.52 -21.66 12.16
N ILE A 148 -3.89 -21.72 11.01
CA ILE A 148 -4.52 -22.08 9.74
C ILE A 148 -3.82 -23.31 9.18
N TYR A 149 -4.61 -24.30 8.78
CA TYR A 149 -4.14 -25.52 8.14
C TYR A 149 -4.70 -25.64 6.74
N SER A 150 -3.95 -26.29 5.87
CA SER A 150 -4.46 -26.83 4.61
C SER A 150 -4.05 -28.27 4.49
N LEU A 151 -5.05 -29.14 4.32
CA LEU A 151 -4.89 -30.54 4.05
C LEU A 151 -5.24 -30.78 2.59
N THR A 152 -4.42 -31.51 1.86
CA THR A 152 -4.67 -31.77 0.42
C THR A 152 -4.12 -33.11 -0.04
N THR A 153 -4.72 -33.64 -1.09
CA THR A 153 -4.20 -34.79 -1.83
C THR A 153 -3.38 -34.40 -3.05
N THR A 154 -3.20 -33.10 -3.30
CA THR A 154 -2.37 -32.56 -4.38
C THR A 154 -0.98 -32.21 -3.89
N THR A 155 -0.04 -32.07 -4.83
CA THR A 155 1.34 -31.64 -4.61
C THR A 155 1.65 -30.38 -5.39
N GLY A 156 2.81 -29.78 -5.16
CA GLY A 156 3.27 -28.58 -5.86
C GLY A 156 3.12 -27.28 -5.07
N GLN A 157 2.53 -27.34 -3.87
CA GLN A 157 2.51 -26.21 -2.96
C GLN A 157 3.93 -25.88 -2.51
N GLN A 158 4.26 -24.58 -2.44
CA GLN A 158 5.62 -24.17 -2.07
C GLN A 158 5.63 -22.76 -1.52
N LYS A 159 6.53 -22.53 -0.59
CA LYS A 159 6.79 -21.18 -0.06
C LYS A 159 7.57 -20.32 -1.06
N GLY A 160 8.26 -20.96 -1.98
CA GLY A 160 9.18 -20.32 -2.92
C GLY A 160 10.51 -19.96 -2.26
N ALA A 161 11.48 -19.64 -3.10
CA ALA A 161 12.76 -19.05 -2.71
C ALA A 161 12.79 -17.63 -3.29
N TYR A 162 13.05 -16.65 -2.44
CA TYR A 162 13.20 -15.25 -2.84
C TYR A 162 14.25 -14.58 -1.98
N GLU A 163 15.01 -13.71 -2.60
CA GLU A 163 15.96 -12.84 -1.90
C GLU A 163 15.36 -11.45 -1.77
N ILE A 164 15.23 -10.98 -0.54
CA ILE A 164 14.80 -9.61 -0.28
C ILE A 164 16.03 -8.72 -0.43
N PRO A 165 16.02 -7.71 -1.32
CA PRO A 165 17.11 -6.75 -1.42
C PRO A 165 17.39 -6.08 -0.06
N GLU A 166 18.63 -5.71 0.19
CA GLU A 166 19.00 -5.01 1.42
C GLU A 166 18.32 -3.63 1.50
N SER A 167 17.85 -3.29 2.70
CA SER A 167 17.40 -1.93 3.02
C SER A 167 18.52 -0.93 2.83
N LYS A 168 18.27 0.17 2.13
CA LYS A 168 19.25 1.22 1.87
C LYS A 168 18.67 2.58 2.17
N ALA A 169 19.53 3.47 2.65
CA ALA A 169 19.16 4.89 2.79
C ALA A 169 18.76 5.48 1.43
N PHE A 170 17.86 6.46 1.47
CA PHE A 170 17.50 7.21 0.27
C PHE A 170 18.74 7.90 -0.33
N PRO A 171 18.92 7.88 -1.66
CA PRO A 171 20.12 8.41 -2.31
C PRO A 171 20.12 9.96 -2.33
N PHE A 172 20.62 10.57 -1.24
CA PHE A 172 20.85 12.02 -1.21
C PHE A 172 22.20 12.42 -1.84
N PRO A 173 22.30 13.59 -2.48
CA PRO A 173 21.20 14.47 -2.93
C PRO A 173 20.40 13.79 -4.04
N TYR A 174 19.09 13.96 -4.02
CA TYR A 174 18.20 13.43 -5.06
C TYR A 174 17.79 14.54 -6.01
N LYS A 175 17.90 14.28 -7.32
CA LYS A 175 17.48 15.19 -8.37
C LYS A 175 16.64 14.40 -9.38
N GLU A 176 15.54 14.99 -9.82
CA GLU A 176 14.69 14.46 -10.88
C GLU A 176 14.22 15.61 -11.77
N ASP A 177 14.67 15.58 -13.02
CA ASP A 177 14.33 16.53 -14.07
C ASP A 177 13.32 15.94 -15.07
N TYR A 178 12.90 14.72 -14.85
CA TYR A 178 11.95 13.94 -15.64
C TYR A 178 12.34 13.67 -17.11
N GLU A 179 13.49 14.14 -17.60
CA GLU A 179 13.90 14.04 -19.01
C GLU A 179 14.10 12.58 -19.46
N ASN A 180 14.53 11.72 -18.57
CA ASN A 180 14.77 10.29 -18.85
C ASN A 180 13.51 9.43 -18.71
N ARG A 181 12.31 10.00 -18.84
CA ARG A 181 11.01 9.35 -18.71
C ARG A 181 10.22 9.46 -20.01
N LYS A 182 9.24 8.58 -20.19
CA LYS A 182 8.31 8.68 -21.32
C LYS A 182 7.07 9.45 -20.87
N VAL A 183 6.49 10.19 -21.80
CA VAL A 183 5.18 10.84 -21.59
C VAL A 183 4.14 9.77 -21.21
N GLY A 184 3.37 10.05 -20.16
CA GLY A 184 2.39 9.14 -19.58
C GLY A 184 2.96 8.17 -18.55
N ASP A 185 4.29 8.10 -18.35
CA ASP A 185 4.88 7.30 -17.27
C ASP A 185 4.56 7.91 -15.89
N LEU A 186 4.51 7.04 -14.88
CA LEU A 186 4.49 7.49 -13.49
C LEU A 186 5.88 7.98 -13.06
N PRO A 187 5.97 9.06 -12.29
CA PRO A 187 7.26 9.57 -11.82
C PRO A 187 7.91 8.59 -10.82
N LYS A 188 9.22 8.48 -10.91
CA LYS A 188 10.01 7.58 -10.02
C LYS A 188 9.95 8.05 -8.56
N TYR A 189 9.78 7.11 -7.65
CA TYR A 189 9.72 7.33 -6.19
C TYR A 189 8.57 8.23 -5.71
N HIS A 190 7.62 8.55 -6.57
CA HIS A 190 6.41 9.26 -6.21
C HIS A 190 5.31 8.28 -5.83
N SER A 191 4.46 8.68 -4.93
CA SER A 191 3.31 7.89 -4.48
C SER A 191 2.08 8.77 -4.44
N ASP A 192 1.26 8.66 -5.47
CA ASP A 192 0.02 9.43 -5.56
C ASP A 192 -0.96 9.00 -4.48
N GLN A 193 -1.42 9.96 -3.71
CA GLN A 193 -2.39 9.76 -2.64
C GLN A 193 -3.78 10.21 -3.06
N LYS A 194 -3.87 11.20 -3.92
CA LYS A 194 -5.10 11.68 -4.55
C LYS A 194 -4.76 12.41 -5.85
N GLY A 195 -5.68 12.36 -6.82
CA GLY A 195 -5.42 12.84 -8.17
C GLY A 195 -4.53 11.86 -8.93
N SER A 196 -3.85 12.35 -9.93
CA SER A 196 -2.86 11.59 -10.70
C SER A 196 -1.79 12.54 -11.22
N PHE A 197 -0.54 12.07 -11.17
CA PHE A 197 0.62 12.82 -11.64
C PHE A 197 1.37 11.94 -12.63
N GLU A 198 1.63 12.47 -13.82
CA GLU A 198 2.35 11.76 -14.87
C GLU A 198 3.33 12.66 -15.60
N ILE A 199 4.24 12.05 -16.32
CA ILE A 199 5.21 12.77 -17.16
C ILE A 199 4.48 13.37 -18.36
N ALA A 200 4.72 14.65 -18.62
CA ALA A 200 4.15 15.38 -19.72
C ALA A 200 5.21 16.23 -20.43
N LEU A 201 4.93 16.70 -21.63
CA LEU A 201 5.77 17.66 -22.36
C LEU A 201 5.42 19.08 -21.96
N LYS A 202 6.47 19.90 -21.82
CA LYS A 202 6.39 21.36 -21.80
C LYS A 202 6.27 21.90 -23.22
N GLU A 203 6.01 23.18 -23.38
CA GLU A 203 5.91 23.83 -24.72
C GLU A 203 7.22 23.77 -25.51
N ASP A 204 8.36 23.76 -24.83
CA ASP A 204 9.69 23.66 -25.43
C ASP A 204 10.10 22.21 -25.79
N GLY A 205 9.22 21.23 -25.54
CA GLY A 205 9.44 19.81 -25.83
C GLY A 205 10.21 19.06 -24.76
N THR A 206 10.63 19.70 -23.67
CA THR A 206 11.24 19.04 -22.51
C THR A 206 10.17 18.43 -21.58
N HIS A 207 10.56 17.55 -20.68
CA HIS A 207 9.63 16.83 -19.83
C HIS A 207 9.39 17.55 -18.49
N CYS A 208 8.26 17.27 -17.88
CA CYS A 208 7.90 17.72 -16.55
C CYS A 208 6.89 16.76 -15.91
N LEU A 209 6.63 16.94 -14.64
CA LEU A 209 5.55 16.27 -13.93
C LEU A 209 4.28 17.11 -13.99
N LYS A 210 3.17 16.54 -14.41
CA LYS A 210 1.87 17.19 -14.57
C LYS A 210 0.80 16.55 -13.71
N GLN A 211 0.05 17.35 -12.96
CA GLN A 211 -1.20 16.90 -12.36
C GLN A 211 -2.27 16.85 -13.45
N ILE A 212 -2.88 15.67 -13.68
CA ILE A 212 -3.77 15.43 -14.83
C ILE A 212 -5.25 15.28 -14.46
N ALA A 213 -5.59 15.07 -13.19
CA ALA A 213 -6.98 14.92 -12.79
C ALA A 213 -7.70 16.28 -12.81
N PRO A 214 -8.70 16.52 -13.69
CA PRO A 214 -9.35 17.82 -13.81
C PRO A 214 -10.36 18.11 -12.69
N GLU A 215 -10.79 17.07 -11.97
CA GLU A 215 -11.78 17.16 -10.91
C GLU A 215 -11.58 16.08 -9.85
N ALA A 216 -12.24 16.25 -8.72
CA ALA A 216 -12.26 15.22 -7.68
C ALA A 216 -13.02 13.99 -8.20
N GLY A 217 -12.32 12.86 -8.31
CA GLY A 217 -12.96 11.58 -8.60
C GLY A 217 -14.03 11.23 -7.56
N TYR A 218 -14.90 10.29 -7.92
CA TYR A 218 -15.92 9.81 -6.98
C TYR A 218 -15.27 9.23 -5.72
N ASP A 219 -15.52 9.85 -4.59
CA ASP A 219 -15.05 9.39 -3.29
C ASP A 219 -16.19 8.64 -2.57
N TRP A 220 -16.25 7.32 -2.75
CA TRP A 220 -17.23 6.46 -2.09
C TRP A 220 -17.13 6.51 -0.56
N MET A 221 -16.00 7.00 -0.03
CA MET A 221 -15.81 7.24 1.41
C MET A 221 -16.29 8.62 1.87
N ARG A 222 -16.89 9.42 0.99
CA ARG A 222 -17.46 10.73 1.31
C ARG A 222 -18.49 10.67 2.45
N ILE A 223 -19.14 9.53 2.61
CA ILE A 223 -20.02 9.24 3.76
C ILE A 223 -19.31 9.38 5.12
N TYR A 224 -18.00 9.23 5.16
CA TYR A 224 -17.22 9.41 6.40
C TYR A 224 -16.69 10.84 6.60
N ARG A 225 -17.25 11.85 5.91
CA ARG A 225 -16.91 13.27 6.05
C ARG A 225 -15.41 13.57 5.92
N ARG A 226 -14.72 12.91 4.98
CA ARG A 226 -13.32 13.25 4.71
C ARG A 226 -13.23 14.65 4.13
N PRO A 227 -12.30 15.49 4.61
CA PRO A 227 -12.11 16.83 4.04
C PRO A 227 -11.77 16.72 2.55
N ASN A 228 -12.12 17.73 1.77
CA ASN A 228 -11.68 17.84 0.37
C ASN A 228 -10.15 17.93 0.34
N ILE A 229 -9.50 16.79 0.13
CA ILE A 229 -8.04 16.69 0.01
C ILE A 229 -7.71 16.96 -1.45
N LYS A 230 -6.75 17.84 -1.68
CA LYS A 230 -6.25 18.17 -3.02
C LYS A 230 -5.50 17.00 -3.65
N PRO A 231 -5.40 16.95 -4.97
CA PRO A 231 -4.43 16.11 -5.65
C PRO A 231 -3.05 16.28 -5.05
N HIS A 232 -2.38 15.17 -4.68
CA HIS A 232 -1.03 15.22 -4.16
C HIS A 232 -0.31 13.90 -4.28
N THR A 233 1.01 13.99 -4.40
CA THR A 233 1.95 12.88 -4.41
C THR A 233 2.99 13.05 -3.32
N LEU A 234 3.49 11.94 -2.77
CA LEU A 234 4.50 11.90 -1.72
C LEU A 234 5.80 11.32 -2.27
N ILE A 235 6.92 11.82 -1.75
CA ILE A 235 8.27 11.41 -2.15
C ILE A 235 9.12 11.25 -0.89
N GLY A 236 9.90 10.14 -0.82
CA GLY A 236 10.91 9.94 0.20
C GLY A 236 10.50 9.07 1.36
N ASP A 237 10.91 9.41 2.59
CA ASP A 237 10.73 8.61 3.80
C ASP A 237 10.01 9.39 4.91
N VAL A 238 9.19 8.69 5.66
CA VAL A 238 8.42 9.23 6.81
C VAL A 238 9.31 9.74 7.95
N ASN A 239 10.57 9.33 7.99
CA ASN A 239 11.52 9.67 9.06
C ASN A 239 12.35 10.93 8.77
N TRP A 240 12.25 11.52 7.59
CA TRP A 240 13.04 12.71 7.23
C TRP A 240 12.67 13.90 8.10
N ARG A 241 13.71 14.55 8.67
CA ARG A 241 13.55 15.69 9.56
C ARG A 241 14.21 16.95 9.01
N ASN A 242 15.52 16.91 8.82
CA ASN A 242 16.32 18.05 8.36
C ASN A 242 16.68 17.87 6.89
N PHE A 243 16.10 18.66 6.03
CA PHE A 243 16.34 18.62 4.60
C PHE A 243 15.88 19.92 3.94
N THR A 244 16.40 20.15 2.75
CA THR A 244 15.92 21.18 1.84
C THR A 244 15.30 20.50 0.63
N CYS A 245 14.14 20.97 0.22
CA CYS A 245 13.47 20.52 -0.99
C CYS A 245 13.17 21.73 -1.87
N SER A 246 13.44 21.63 -3.16
CA SER A 246 13.07 22.63 -4.17
C SER A 246 12.51 21.98 -5.41
N ALA A 247 11.64 22.69 -6.10
CA ALA A 247 11.12 22.32 -7.40
C ALA A 247 10.69 23.57 -8.17
N ASP A 248 10.78 23.52 -9.47
CA ASP A 248 10.18 24.51 -10.34
C ASP A 248 8.70 24.21 -10.51
N VAL A 249 7.88 25.25 -10.58
CA VAL A 249 6.43 25.14 -10.73
C VAL A 249 5.91 26.10 -11.80
N PHE A 250 4.93 25.63 -12.55
CA PHE A 250 4.12 26.45 -13.47
C PHE A 250 2.65 26.28 -13.05
N ILE A 251 1.95 27.40 -12.83
CA ILE A 251 0.60 27.39 -12.29
C ILE A 251 -0.39 27.75 -13.40
N GLU A 252 -0.92 26.72 -14.07
CA GLU A 252 -1.95 26.91 -15.06
C GLU A 252 -3.21 27.53 -14.46
N GLY A 253 -3.59 27.08 -13.25
CA GLY A 253 -4.72 27.59 -12.53
C GLY A 253 -4.74 27.24 -11.05
N GLY A 254 -5.52 28.00 -10.29
CA GLY A 254 -5.67 27.77 -8.85
C GLY A 254 -4.37 27.97 -8.08
N ASN A 255 -3.81 26.88 -7.53
CA ASN A 255 -2.60 26.92 -6.70
C ASN A 255 -1.82 25.60 -6.72
N VAL A 256 -0.56 25.67 -6.34
CA VAL A 256 0.32 24.54 -6.04
C VAL A 256 0.78 24.58 -4.60
N GLU A 257 1.24 23.43 -4.07
CA GLU A 257 1.85 23.34 -2.75
C GLU A 257 3.14 22.51 -2.82
N LEU A 258 4.21 23.05 -2.24
CA LEU A 258 5.41 22.30 -1.90
C LEU A 258 5.39 22.02 -0.40
N GLY A 259 5.42 20.75 -0.02
CA GLY A 259 5.35 20.33 1.36
C GLY A 259 6.57 19.54 1.82
N GLY A 260 6.76 19.50 3.12
CA GLY A 260 7.75 18.65 3.75
C GLY A 260 7.33 18.25 5.17
N ARG A 261 7.96 17.17 5.67
CA ARG A 261 7.58 16.53 6.92
C ARG A 261 6.09 16.16 6.92
N VAL A 262 5.57 15.76 5.74
CA VAL A 262 4.17 15.41 5.55
C VAL A 262 3.95 13.95 5.93
N LYS A 263 2.87 13.67 6.66
CA LYS A 263 2.48 12.32 7.08
C LYS A 263 1.14 11.91 6.50
N GLY A 264 1.13 10.75 5.86
CA GLY A 264 -0.07 10.09 5.36
C GLY A 264 -0.81 10.85 4.25
N SER A 265 -1.91 10.26 3.82
CA SER A 265 -2.72 10.74 2.70
C SER A 265 -3.56 12.00 2.97
N PHE A 266 -3.41 12.63 4.14
CA PHE A 266 -4.19 13.81 4.53
C PHE A 266 -3.40 15.11 4.50
N LEU A 267 -2.19 15.12 3.92
CA LEU A 267 -1.30 16.28 3.87
C LEU A 267 -1.02 16.90 5.25
N ASN A 268 -0.93 16.06 6.29
CA ASN A 268 -0.54 16.51 7.62
C ASN A 268 0.97 16.75 7.65
N GLY A 269 1.38 18.00 7.81
CA GLY A 269 2.76 18.44 7.79
C GLY A 269 2.87 19.92 7.43
N TYR A 270 4.06 20.35 7.03
CA TYR A 270 4.28 21.73 6.55
C TYR A 270 4.04 21.80 5.06
N ARG A 271 3.30 22.82 4.62
CA ARG A 271 3.02 23.07 3.21
C ARG A 271 3.08 24.55 2.91
N PHE A 272 3.84 24.90 1.91
CA PHE A 272 3.83 26.23 1.32
C PHE A 272 2.93 26.20 0.08
N MET A 273 1.80 26.86 0.17
CA MET A 273 0.84 27.04 -0.91
C MET A 273 1.08 28.39 -1.57
N ILE A 274 1.12 28.40 -2.90
CA ILE A 274 1.12 29.64 -3.69
C ILE A 274 0.08 29.54 -4.81
N ALA A 275 -0.70 30.58 -4.99
CA ALA A 275 -1.69 30.69 -6.05
C ALA A 275 -1.12 31.42 -7.27
N LYS A 276 -1.78 31.28 -8.41
CA LYS A 276 -1.41 31.90 -9.69
C LYS A 276 -1.19 33.41 -9.59
N ASN A 277 -1.92 34.07 -8.71
CA ASN A 277 -1.83 35.53 -8.48
C ASN A 277 -0.81 35.94 -7.39
N GLY A 278 0.06 35.04 -6.95
CA GLY A 278 1.08 35.30 -5.95
C GLY A 278 0.59 35.29 -4.50
N SER A 279 -0.69 35.07 -4.22
CA SER A 279 -1.12 34.91 -2.83
C SER A 279 -0.64 33.58 -2.27
N TRP A 280 -0.05 33.62 -1.06
CA TRP A 280 0.59 32.43 -0.48
C TRP A 280 0.21 32.21 0.98
N LYS A 281 0.41 30.97 1.44
CA LYS A 281 0.26 30.55 2.84
C LYS A 281 1.32 29.52 3.21
N LEU A 282 1.93 29.66 4.39
CA LEU A 282 2.65 28.58 5.05
C LEU A 282 1.69 27.92 6.06
N ILE A 283 1.46 26.64 5.91
CA ILE A 283 0.47 25.86 6.65
C ILE A 283 1.18 24.74 7.39
N HIS A 284 0.83 24.50 8.65
CA HIS A 284 1.17 23.26 9.36
C HIS A 284 -0.12 22.55 9.78
N ASN A 285 -0.33 21.36 9.26
CA ASN A 285 -1.57 20.61 9.40
C ASN A 285 -2.79 21.45 8.92
N LYS A 286 -3.62 21.90 9.84
CA LYS A 286 -4.80 22.74 9.54
C LYS A 286 -4.58 24.23 9.88
N LYS A 287 -3.43 24.58 10.47
CA LYS A 287 -3.14 25.93 10.97
C LYS A 287 -2.32 26.69 9.94
N THR A 288 -2.78 27.86 9.53
CA THR A 288 -1.96 28.84 8.79
C THR A 288 -0.98 29.50 9.76
N LEU A 289 0.32 29.36 9.52
CA LEU A 289 1.39 29.96 10.30
C LEU A 289 1.68 31.38 9.83
N SER A 290 1.71 31.58 8.51
CA SER A 290 1.88 32.88 7.87
C SER A 290 1.22 32.90 6.50
N LYS A 291 0.94 34.09 6.01
CA LYS A 291 0.32 34.32 4.69
C LYS A 291 0.72 35.71 4.17
N GLY A 292 0.63 35.86 2.87
CA GLY A 292 0.93 37.16 2.20
C GLY A 292 0.63 37.07 0.70
N ILE A 293 1.18 38.06 0.00
CA ILE A 293 1.18 38.12 -1.46
C ILE A 293 2.57 38.48 -1.93
N ILE A 294 3.01 37.97 -3.05
CA ILE A 294 4.24 38.38 -3.73
C ILE A 294 3.81 39.29 -4.86
N ASP A 295 4.18 40.57 -4.76
CA ASP A 295 3.85 41.60 -5.75
C ASP A 295 4.56 41.27 -7.08
N GLY A 296 3.80 41.38 -8.16
CA GLY A 296 4.29 41.09 -9.53
C GLY A 296 4.52 39.60 -9.84
N PHE A 297 4.10 38.67 -8.96
CA PHE A 297 4.16 37.25 -9.25
C PHE A 297 3.17 36.88 -10.33
N ASP A 298 3.64 36.19 -11.36
CA ASP A 298 2.83 35.62 -12.42
C ASP A 298 3.02 34.09 -12.51
N GLY A 299 2.08 33.33 -11.97
CA GLY A 299 2.15 31.88 -12.00
C GLY A 299 2.15 31.26 -13.40
N SER A 300 1.93 32.04 -14.46
CA SER A 300 2.00 31.60 -15.87
C SER A 300 3.43 31.55 -16.41
N ILE A 301 4.44 31.78 -15.58
CA ILE A 301 5.85 31.51 -15.87
C ILE A 301 6.42 30.57 -14.81
N TRP A 302 7.54 29.94 -15.11
CA TRP A 302 8.20 29.04 -14.18
C TRP A 302 8.81 29.79 -13.01
N HIS A 303 8.55 29.30 -11.79
CA HIS A 303 9.11 29.81 -10.55
C HIS A 303 9.71 28.67 -9.72
N GLN A 304 10.83 28.90 -9.06
CA GLN A 304 11.38 27.93 -8.13
C GLN A 304 10.78 28.13 -6.74
N LEU A 305 10.16 27.09 -6.22
CA LEU A 305 9.78 26.99 -4.81
C LEU A 305 10.84 26.22 -4.04
N LYS A 306 11.17 26.66 -2.82
CA LYS A 306 12.11 25.99 -1.94
C LYS A 306 11.62 26.05 -0.50
N ILE A 307 11.70 24.92 0.21
CA ILE A 307 11.40 24.83 1.64
C ILE A 307 12.58 24.16 2.35
N LYS A 308 13.10 24.83 3.38
CA LYS A 308 14.22 24.34 4.19
C LYS A 308 13.74 24.02 5.60
N PHE A 309 14.09 22.83 6.06
CA PHE A 309 13.81 22.35 7.41
C PHE A 309 15.12 22.17 8.18
N GLN A 310 15.24 22.86 9.31
CA GLN A 310 16.35 22.72 10.24
C GLN A 310 15.81 22.76 11.67
N ASP A 311 15.75 21.62 12.34
CA ASP A 311 15.15 21.47 13.67
C ASP A 311 13.72 22.06 13.74
N LYS A 312 13.50 23.09 14.54
CA LYS A 312 12.22 23.80 14.63
C LYS A 312 12.02 24.85 13.53
N ASN A 313 13.09 25.17 12.78
CA ASN A 313 13.04 26.24 11.80
C ASN A 313 12.55 25.71 10.46
N VAL A 314 11.62 26.44 9.88
CA VAL A 314 11.11 26.24 8.52
C VAL A 314 11.27 27.56 7.79
N GLU A 315 11.97 27.56 6.68
CA GLU A 315 12.15 28.73 5.83
C GLU A 315 11.71 28.41 4.40
N VAL A 316 10.99 29.34 3.80
CA VAL A 316 10.43 29.20 2.46
C VAL A 316 10.98 30.28 1.55
N PHE A 317 11.30 29.87 0.32
CA PHE A 317 11.82 30.76 -0.70
C PHE A 317 11.00 30.62 -1.98
N VAL A 318 10.88 31.71 -2.72
CA VAL A 318 10.42 31.78 -4.10
C VAL A 318 11.50 32.51 -4.90
N ASP A 319 11.98 31.90 -5.98
CA ASP A 319 13.06 32.42 -6.83
C ASP A 319 14.29 32.85 -6.00
N ASN A 320 14.69 31.98 -5.07
CA ASN A 320 15.78 32.18 -4.13
C ASN A 320 15.63 33.37 -3.16
N LYS A 321 14.49 34.06 -3.13
CA LYS A 321 14.18 35.12 -2.15
C LYS A 321 13.40 34.50 -0.99
N SER A 322 13.86 34.76 0.26
CA SER A 322 13.14 34.30 1.46
C SER A 322 11.79 35.02 1.57
N VAL A 323 10.73 34.25 1.61
CA VAL A 323 9.34 34.74 1.69
C VAL A 323 8.85 34.73 3.12
N THR A 324 9.15 33.67 3.87
CA THR A 324 8.73 33.57 5.28
C THR A 324 9.58 32.57 6.04
N LYS A 325 9.67 32.80 7.36
CA LYS A 325 10.30 31.90 8.33
C LYS A 325 9.32 31.59 9.45
N ALA A 326 9.35 30.38 9.93
CA ALA A 326 8.58 29.95 11.10
C ALA A 326 9.47 29.13 12.04
N ASN A 327 9.32 29.34 13.32
CA ASN A 327 9.87 28.48 14.36
C ASN A 327 8.67 27.76 15.01
N HIS A 328 8.57 26.45 14.82
CA HIS A 328 7.40 25.70 15.25
C HIS A 328 7.82 24.35 15.84
N ILE A 329 7.13 23.25 15.52
CA ILE A 329 7.45 21.94 16.07
C ILE A 329 8.35 21.13 15.15
N VAL A 330 9.23 20.31 15.74
CA VAL A 330 9.96 19.29 15.01
C VAL A 330 9.02 18.15 14.69
N SER A 331 8.92 17.80 13.43
CA SER A 331 8.22 16.61 12.94
C SER A 331 9.08 15.92 11.89
N SER A 332 8.66 14.78 11.44
CA SER A 332 9.28 14.06 10.32
C SER A 332 8.23 13.71 9.29
N GLY A 333 8.63 13.41 8.07
CA GLY A 333 7.73 12.99 7.02
C GLY A 333 8.28 13.22 5.63
N TYR A 334 7.45 12.90 4.66
CA TYR A 334 7.71 12.97 3.23
C TYR A 334 7.81 14.41 2.72
N VAL A 335 8.46 14.58 1.57
CA VAL A 335 8.21 15.71 0.66
C VAL A 335 6.87 15.47 -0.03
N SER A 336 6.15 16.51 -0.36
CA SER A 336 4.90 16.42 -1.14
C SER A 336 4.78 17.51 -2.18
N PHE A 337 4.28 17.15 -3.35
CA PHE A 337 3.67 18.07 -4.29
C PHE A 337 2.16 17.97 -4.17
N ALA A 338 1.48 19.11 -4.12
CA ALA A 338 0.04 19.15 -4.18
C ALA A 338 -0.43 20.26 -5.13
N SER A 339 -1.60 20.07 -5.69
CA SER A 339 -2.17 20.94 -6.71
C SER A 339 -3.67 21.12 -6.46
N SER A 340 -4.21 22.23 -6.88
CA SER A 340 -5.65 22.29 -7.19
C SER A 340 -5.95 21.38 -8.40
N TYR A 341 -7.24 21.16 -8.68
CA TYR A 341 -7.67 20.37 -9.85
C TYR A 341 -7.50 21.15 -11.17
N HIS A 342 -6.23 21.54 -11.44
CA HIS A 342 -5.76 22.17 -12.68
C HIS A 342 -4.51 21.42 -13.13
N HIS A 343 -4.15 21.56 -14.39
CA HIS A 343 -3.01 20.87 -15.00
C HIS A 343 -1.68 21.56 -14.66
N ASN A 344 -1.49 21.88 -13.37
CA ASN A 344 -0.25 22.50 -12.90
C ASN A 344 0.95 21.58 -13.09
N LEU A 345 2.11 22.18 -13.37
CA LEU A 345 3.34 21.49 -13.71
C LEU A 345 4.37 21.66 -12.59
N PHE A 346 5.23 20.64 -12.45
CA PHE A 346 6.37 20.61 -11.54
C PHE A 346 7.59 20.08 -12.30
N ASP A 347 8.77 20.60 -12.00
CA ASP A 347 10.01 20.21 -12.63
C ASP A 347 11.20 20.39 -11.69
N ASN A 348 12.38 19.90 -12.10
CA ASN A 348 13.64 20.11 -11.43
C ASN A 348 13.58 19.87 -9.91
N LEU A 349 12.99 18.76 -9.50
CA LEU A 349 12.96 18.37 -8.10
C LEU A 349 14.37 18.14 -7.56
N GLU A 350 14.72 18.82 -6.49
CA GLU A 350 15.95 18.58 -5.74
C GLU A 350 15.66 18.40 -4.26
N ILE A 351 16.21 17.35 -3.64
CA ILE A 351 16.10 17.08 -2.20
C ILE A 351 17.51 16.87 -1.65
N ILE A 352 17.89 17.65 -0.64
CA ILE A 352 19.21 17.63 -0.02
C ILE A 352 19.04 17.40 1.47
N ALA A 353 19.76 16.44 2.05
CA ALA A 353 19.83 16.30 3.50
C ALA A 353 20.55 17.53 4.10
N ASN A 354 20.05 18.04 5.21
CA ASN A 354 20.71 19.06 6.00
C ASN A 354 21.33 18.40 7.22
N ASP A 355 22.57 18.76 7.51
CA ASP A 355 23.34 18.28 8.68
C ASP A 355 22.72 18.76 10.02
#